data_2cbf9c84d00d9b66caf24d9e16054061
#
_entry.id   2cbf9c84d00d9b66caf24d9e16054061
#
_cell.length_a   1.000
_cell.length_b   1.000
_cell.length_c   1.000
_cell.angle_alpha   90.00
_cell.angle_beta   90.00
_cell.angle_gamma   90.00
#
_symmetry.space_group_name_H-M   'P 1'
#
loop_
_entity.id
_entity.type
_entity.pdbx_description
1 polymer ?
#
loop_
_entity_poly.entity_id
_entity_poly.type
_entity_poly.pdbx_seq_one_letter_code
_entity_poly.pdbx_strand_id
1 'polypeptide(L)'
;MSYRYGQKHSIEIERAIENIQRLQSKGIGVRHKIIDLSSAMGTFHSALTNEDYEVPEGHYEELQMKQTVVPNRNAIFSSILYGMGLSISHSEDVDVIVALGVHSGDHAIYPDCRPEFYKALSEAFSIGNWESERVTFELPYITGDKSTILRDALHSCEVLGLDFDTIMSSTITSYNPDRFGRSSGRSGSDVERILAFHDIGRVDPIEYVDTWESVLANALKLKERNSNEHGR
;
A
#
# COMPACT_ATOMS: atom_id res chain seq x y z
N MET A 1 0.12 11.81 2.23
CA MET A 1 -0.29 12.22 0.87
C MET A 1 -0.95 11.04 0.18
N SER A 2 -2.00 11.27 -0.61
CA SER A 2 -2.62 10.27 -1.47
C SER A 2 -2.57 10.70 -2.93
N TYR A 3 -2.56 9.73 -3.84
CA TYR A 3 -2.49 9.98 -5.27
C TYR A 3 -3.73 9.44 -5.97
N ARG A 4 -4.35 10.28 -6.81
CA ARG A 4 -5.34 9.84 -7.80
C ARG A 4 -4.63 9.73 -9.13
N TYR A 5 -4.59 8.51 -9.73
CA TYR A 5 -3.86 8.24 -10.96
C TYR A 5 -4.68 7.43 -11.98
N GLY A 6 -6.02 7.42 -11.80
CA GLY A 6 -6.94 6.64 -12.63
C GLY A 6 -7.12 5.20 -12.17
N GLN A 7 -6.76 4.89 -10.91
CA GLN A 7 -6.94 3.54 -10.35
C GLN A 7 -8.41 3.16 -10.19
N LYS A 8 -8.73 1.90 -10.48
CA LYS A 8 -10.07 1.32 -10.32
C LYS A 8 -10.56 1.33 -8.87
N HIS A 9 -9.65 1.15 -7.93
CA HIS A 9 -9.90 1.08 -6.49
C HIS A 9 -9.79 2.45 -5.79
N SER A 10 -10.35 3.50 -6.39
CA SER A 10 -10.27 4.89 -5.87
C SER A 10 -10.87 5.09 -4.47
N ILE A 11 -11.68 4.15 -3.99
CA ILE A 11 -12.23 4.12 -2.61
C ILE A 11 -11.13 4.17 -1.53
N GLU A 12 -9.89 3.76 -1.84
CA GLU A 12 -8.76 3.85 -0.92
C GLU A 12 -8.50 5.29 -0.44
N ILE A 13 -8.77 6.28 -1.31
CA ILE A 13 -8.60 7.70 -0.98
C ILE A 13 -9.65 8.14 0.05
N GLU A 14 -10.89 7.69 -0.10
CA GLU A 14 -11.97 7.97 0.85
C GLU A 14 -11.68 7.35 2.21
N ARG A 15 -11.20 6.12 2.24
CA ARG A 15 -10.75 5.42 3.45
C ARG A 15 -9.58 6.13 4.13
N ALA A 16 -8.61 6.62 3.35
CA ALA A 16 -7.52 7.43 3.88
C ALA A 16 -8.03 8.73 4.51
N ILE A 17 -8.99 9.42 3.88
CA ILE A 17 -9.62 10.63 4.44
C ILE A 17 -10.31 10.32 5.77
N GLU A 18 -11.09 9.25 5.85
CA GLU A 18 -11.77 8.84 7.09
C GLU A 18 -10.78 8.61 8.23
N ASN A 19 -9.70 7.86 7.98
CA ASN A 19 -8.68 7.61 9.00
C ASN A 19 -7.94 8.89 9.41
N ILE A 20 -7.61 9.78 8.48
CA ILE A 20 -7.01 11.08 8.79
C ILE A 20 -7.95 11.91 9.67
N GLN A 21 -9.24 11.95 9.39
CA GLN A 21 -10.22 12.66 10.23
C GLN A 21 -10.31 12.07 11.65
N ARG A 22 -10.24 10.74 11.78
CA ARG A 22 -10.17 10.08 13.10
C ARG A 22 -8.93 10.51 13.89
N LEU A 23 -7.75 10.51 13.24
CA LEU A 23 -6.51 10.97 13.87
C LEU A 23 -6.64 12.43 14.33
N GLN A 24 -7.14 13.31 13.45
CA GLN A 24 -7.36 14.73 13.76
C GLN A 24 -8.35 14.91 14.91
N SER A 25 -9.43 14.12 14.97
CA SER A 25 -10.41 14.18 16.08
C SER A 25 -9.83 13.81 17.43
N LYS A 26 -8.70 13.08 17.45
CA LYS A 26 -7.92 12.75 18.64
C LYS A 26 -6.81 13.76 18.96
N GLY A 27 -6.75 14.87 18.22
CA GLY A 27 -5.74 15.91 18.39
C GLY A 27 -4.37 15.58 17.77
N ILE A 28 -4.29 14.53 16.96
CA ILE A 28 -3.05 14.18 16.24
C ILE A 28 -2.91 15.11 15.05
N GLY A 29 -1.82 15.86 15.00
CA GLY A 29 -1.55 16.88 13.97
C GLY A 29 -1.16 16.25 12.62
N VAL A 30 -2.16 15.87 11.84
CA VAL A 30 -1.94 15.28 10.48
C VAL A 30 -2.54 16.21 9.44
N ARG A 31 -1.76 16.52 8.39
CA ARG A 31 -2.23 17.19 7.18
C ARG A 31 -2.32 16.19 6.04
N HIS A 32 -3.41 16.24 5.27
CA HIS A 32 -3.62 15.35 4.12
C HIS A 32 -3.70 16.16 2.83
N LYS A 33 -2.99 15.71 1.80
CA LYS A 33 -3.04 16.29 0.45
C LYS A 33 -3.28 15.19 -0.56
N ILE A 34 -4.20 15.43 -1.49
CA ILE A 34 -4.48 14.53 -2.62
C ILE A 34 -3.88 15.17 -3.87
N ILE A 35 -3.06 14.43 -4.58
CA ILE A 35 -2.46 14.85 -5.86
C ILE A 35 -3.12 14.08 -6.98
N ASP A 36 -3.67 14.79 -7.97
CA ASP A 36 -4.29 14.18 -9.14
C ASP A 36 -3.27 14.05 -10.29
N LEU A 37 -2.95 12.82 -10.65
CA LEU A 37 -2.07 12.43 -11.73
C LEU A 37 -2.82 11.69 -12.85
N SER A 38 -4.14 11.68 -12.83
CA SER A 38 -4.98 10.86 -13.72
C SER A 38 -4.71 11.15 -15.19
N SER A 39 -4.51 12.43 -15.56
CA SER A 39 -4.23 12.81 -16.95
C SER A 39 -2.84 12.34 -17.42
N ALA A 40 -1.85 12.32 -16.55
CA ALA A 40 -0.49 11.87 -16.90
C ALA A 40 -0.38 10.34 -16.94
N MET A 41 -0.90 9.68 -15.89
CA MET A 41 -0.76 8.23 -15.73
C MET A 41 -1.87 7.43 -16.43
N GLY A 42 -2.96 8.06 -16.88
CA GLY A 42 -4.01 7.44 -17.68
C GLY A 42 -3.52 6.95 -19.06
N THR A 43 -2.32 7.35 -19.49
CA THR A 43 -1.66 6.81 -20.69
C THR A 43 -0.90 5.50 -20.44
N PHE A 44 -0.76 5.09 -19.18
CA PHE A 44 -0.02 3.89 -18.82
C PHE A 44 -0.92 2.65 -18.90
N HIS A 45 -0.38 1.57 -19.47
CA HIS A 45 -1.10 0.31 -19.59
C HIS A 45 -0.91 -0.55 -18.33
N SER A 46 -2.00 -0.76 -17.59
CA SER A 46 -2.04 -1.66 -16.44
C SER A 46 -3.47 -2.15 -16.19
N ALA A 47 -3.64 -3.36 -15.68
CA ALA A 47 -4.94 -3.87 -15.26
C ALA A 47 -5.55 -3.06 -14.09
N LEU A 48 -4.76 -2.26 -13.38
CA LEU A 48 -5.24 -1.40 -12.30
C LEU A 48 -5.80 -0.06 -12.78
N THR A 49 -5.48 0.38 -14.00
CA THR A 49 -5.85 1.70 -14.54
C THR A 49 -6.71 1.64 -15.80
N ASN A 50 -6.73 0.50 -16.49
CA ASN A 50 -7.50 0.34 -17.73
C ASN A 50 -8.73 -0.54 -17.49
N GLU A 51 -9.93 -0.02 -17.80
CA GLU A 51 -11.21 -0.71 -17.61
C GLU A 51 -11.38 -1.95 -18.52
N ASP A 52 -10.68 -2.00 -19.65
CA ASP A 52 -10.75 -3.11 -20.60
C ASP A 52 -10.04 -4.39 -20.10
N TYR A 53 -9.22 -4.30 -19.05
CA TYR A 53 -8.50 -5.44 -18.49
C TYR A 53 -9.10 -5.85 -17.15
N GLU A 54 -9.36 -7.14 -16.98
CA GLU A 54 -9.73 -7.68 -15.69
C GLU A 54 -8.53 -7.71 -14.74
N VAL A 55 -8.78 -7.43 -13.45
CA VAL A 55 -7.75 -7.59 -12.41
C VAL A 55 -7.58 -9.08 -12.14
N PRO A 56 -6.36 -9.64 -12.29
CA PRO A 56 -6.14 -11.06 -12.08
C PRO A 56 -6.41 -11.46 -10.61
N GLU A 57 -7.00 -12.65 -10.44
CA GLU A 57 -7.19 -13.29 -9.14
C GLU A 57 -6.07 -14.29 -8.87
N GLY A 58 -5.77 -14.57 -7.60
CA GLY A 58 -4.79 -15.57 -7.17
C GLY A 58 -3.70 -15.01 -6.26
N HIS A 59 -2.61 -15.77 -6.08
CA HIS A 59 -1.50 -15.36 -5.22
C HIS A 59 -0.55 -14.40 -5.94
N TYR A 60 0.08 -13.48 -5.21
CA TYR A 60 0.98 -12.45 -5.77
C TYR A 60 2.18 -13.00 -6.54
N GLU A 61 2.66 -14.19 -6.23
CA GLU A 61 3.81 -14.79 -6.91
C GLU A 61 3.49 -15.32 -8.33
N GLU A 62 2.22 -15.35 -8.72
CA GLU A 62 1.81 -15.81 -10.04
C GLU A 62 2.17 -14.79 -11.12
N LEU A 63 2.71 -15.26 -12.26
CA LEU A 63 3.19 -14.42 -13.35
C LEU A 63 2.12 -13.48 -13.93
N GLN A 64 0.85 -13.86 -13.86
CA GLN A 64 -0.29 -13.04 -14.30
C GLN A 64 -0.40 -11.73 -13.49
N MET A 65 0.10 -11.69 -12.26
CA MET A 65 0.09 -10.49 -11.42
C MET A 65 0.94 -9.35 -11.99
N LYS A 66 1.87 -9.63 -12.92
CA LYS A 66 2.63 -8.59 -13.62
C LYS A 66 1.74 -7.62 -14.39
N GLN A 67 0.52 -8.02 -14.76
CA GLN A 67 -0.46 -7.13 -15.41
C GLN A 67 -0.96 -6.01 -14.48
N THR A 68 -0.81 -6.16 -13.17
CA THR A 68 -1.16 -5.12 -12.19
C THR A 68 -0.07 -4.06 -12.01
N VAL A 69 1.11 -4.25 -12.59
CA VAL A 69 2.18 -3.27 -12.52
C VAL A 69 1.77 -2.01 -13.29
N VAL A 70 1.73 -0.88 -12.60
CA VAL A 70 1.63 0.44 -13.23
C VAL A 70 3.06 0.93 -13.45
N PRO A 71 3.49 1.09 -14.71
CA PRO A 71 4.90 1.39 -15.01
C PRO A 71 5.41 2.60 -14.24
N ASN A 72 6.54 2.45 -13.55
CA ASN A 72 7.26 3.52 -12.84
C ASN A 72 6.45 4.27 -11.75
N ARG A 73 5.33 3.69 -11.27
CA ARG A 73 4.43 4.36 -10.34
C ARG A 73 5.12 4.80 -9.06
N ASN A 74 5.88 3.91 -8.43
CA ASN A 74 6.52 4.21 -7.14
C ASN A 74 7.65 5.24 -7.30
N ALA A 75 8.36 5.27 -8.44
CA ALA A 75 9.32 6.34 -8.73
C ALA A 75 8.65 7.71 -8.86
N ILE A 76 7.53 7.79 -9.59
CA ILE A 76 6.75 9.02 -9.77
C ILE A 76 6.26 9.54 -8.42
N PHE A 77 5.64 8.69 -7.62
CA PHE A 77 5.15 9.06 -6.29
C PHE A 77 6.27 9.50 -5.36
N SER A 78 7.38 8.77 -5.35
CA SER A 78 8.57 9.12 -4.56
C SER A 78 9.20 10.43 -4.99
N SER A 79 9.24 10.72 -6.31
CA SER A 79 9.77 11.97 -6.83
C SER A 79 8.96 13.19 -6.38
N ILE A 80 7.62 13.07 -6.38
CA ILE A 80 6.73 14.14 -5.92
C ILE A 80 6.89 14.35 -4.40
N LEU A 81 6.91 13.23 -3.63
CA LEU A 81 7.10 13.29 -2.18
C LEU A 81 8.45 13.91 -1.80
N TYR A 82 9.51 13.51 -2.50
CA TYR A 82 10.85 14.02 -2.25
C TYR A 82 10.94 15.53 -2.56
N GLY A 83 10.42 15.96 -3.71
CA GLY A 83 10.37 17.39 -4.06
C GLY A 83 9.55 18.22 -3.06
N MET A 84 8.43 17.66 -2.54
CA MET A 84 7.69 18.29 -1.44
C MET A 84 8.51 18.33 -0.15
N GLY A 85 9.22 17.25 0.18
CA GLY A 85 10.11 17.18 1.33
C GLY A 85 11.16 18.28 1.30
N LEU A 86 11.86 18.46 0.16
CA LEU A 86 12.81 19.55 -0.04
C LEU A 86 12.17 20.93 0.13
N SER A 87 10.97 21.12 -0.44
CA SER A 87 10.23 22.37 -0.33
C SER A 87 9.87 22.72 1.12
N ILE A 88 9.43 21.73 1.90
CA ILE A 88 9.11 21.88 3.33
C ILE A 88 10.39 22.14 4.11
N SER A 89 11.43 21.35 3.88
CA SER A 89 12.72 21.49 4.54
C SER A 89 13.27 22.90 4.38
N HIS A 90 13.24 23.42 3.16
CA HIS A 90 13.71 24.76 2.86
C HIS A 90 12.85 25.86 3.48
N SER A 91 11.52 25.73 3.45
CA SER A 91 10.60 26.78 3.94
C SER A 91 10.45 26.83 5.45
N GLU A 92 10.56 25.66 6.12
CA GLU A 92 10.34 25.53 7.55
C GLU A 92 11.66 25.32 8.33
N ASP A 93 12.79 25.21 7.64
CA ASP A 93 14.15 24.95 8.16
C ASP A 93 14.21 23.69 9.04
N VAL A 94 13.64 22.59 8.53
CA VAL A 94 13.57 21.28 9.22
C VAL A 94 14.10 20.16 8.34
N ASP A 95 14.55 19.07 8.96
CA ASP A 95 14.80 17.83 8.25
C ASP A 95 13.48 17.09 8.00
N VAL A 96 13.37 16.42 6.87
CA VAL A 96 12.14 15.73 6.44
C VAL A 96 12.41 14.25 6.20
N ILE A 97 11.54 13.41 6.73
CA ILE A 97 11.52 11.98 6.46
C ILE A 97 10.36 11.67 5.53
N VAL A 98 10.66 11.06 4.39
CA VAL A 98 9.67 10.50 3.46
C VAL A 98 9.49 9.03 3.78
N ALA A 99 8.38 8.68 4.44
CA ALA A 99 8.06 7.30 4.79
C ALA A 99 7.18 6.63 3.71
N LEU A 100 7.52 5.40 3.34
CA LEU A 100 6.78 4.59 2.39
C LEU A 100 6.48 3.20 2.97
N GLY A 101 5.25 2.73 2.76
CA GLY A 101 4.76 1.44 3.27
C GLY A 101 5.07 0.24 2.38
N VAL A 102 6.15 0.28 1.60
CA VAL A 102 6.58 -0.85 0.77
C VAL A 102 7.06 -2.01 1.64
N HIS A 103 6.77 -3.24 1.22
CA HIS A 103 7.06 -4.44 2.00
C HIS A 103 7.56 -5.60 1.13
N SER A 104 8.11 -6.64 1.76
CA SER A 104 8.75 -7.76 1.06
C SER A 104 7.79 -8.62 0.22
N GLY A 105 6.52 -8.71 0.59
CA GLY A 105 5.51 -9.45 -0.18
C GLY A 105 5.37 -8.98 -1.63
N ASP A 106 5.65 -7.71 -1.88
CA ASP A 106 5.56 -7.11 -3.22
C ASP A 106 6.81 -7.35 -4.09
N HIS A 107 7.95 -7.79 -3.52
CA HIS A 107 9.25 -7.84 -4.21
C HIS A 107 9.29 -8.77 -5.43
N ALA A 108 8.48 -9.82 -5.44
CA ALA A 108 8.45 -10.80 -6.54
C ALA A 108 7.88 -10.17 -7.83
N ILE A 109 6.84 -9.36 -7.70
CA ILE A 109 6.06 -8.80 -8.82
C ILE A 109 6.43 -7.36 -9.13
N TYR A 110 6.73 -6.55 -8.10
CA TYR A 110 7.00 -5.12 -8.23
C TYR A 110 8.48 -4.81 -7.99
N PRO A 111 9.31 -4.71 -9.06
CA PRO A 111 10.73 -4.40 -8.91
C PRO A 111 10.99 -3.06 -8.19
N ASP A 112 10.05 -2.12 -8.32
CA ASP A 112 10.07 -0.79 -7.69
C ASP A 112 9.61 -0.80 -6.21
N CYS A 113 9.45 -1.99 -5.62
CA CYS A 113 9.27 -2.19 -4.16
C CYS A 113 10.53 -2.77 -3.49
N ARG A 114 11.61 -3.04 -4.24
CA ARG A 114 12.82 -3.70 -3.73
C ARG A 114 13.80 -2.72 -3.07
N PRO A 115 14.60 -3.18 -2.10
CA PRO A 115 15.61 -2.35 -1.44
C PRO A 115 16.58 -1.67 -2.40
N GLU A 116 17.03 -2.39 -3.45
CA GLU A 116 17.98 -1.89 -4.44
C GLU A 116 17.40 -0.72 -5.23
N PHE A 117 16.10 -0.75 -5.52
CA PHE A 117 15.41 0.33 -6.20
C PHE A 117 15.45 1.62 -5.39
N TYR A 118 15.08 1.56 -4.10
CA TYR A 118 15.07 2.75 -3.24
C TYR A 118 16.47 3.26 -2.93
N LYS A 119 17.46 2.37 -2.84
CA LYS A 119 18.87 2.77 -2.73
C LYS A 119 19.30 3.59 -3.93
N ALA A 120 19.04 3.11 -5.15
CA ALA A 120 19.39 3.80 -6.39
C ALA A 120 18.61 5.12 -6.56
N LEU A 121 17.31 5.12 -6.19
CA LEU A 121 16.46 6.31 -6.25
C LEU A 121 16.92 7.40 -5.28
N SER A 122 17.26 7.03 -4.05
CA SER A 122 17.82 7.94 -3.04
C SER A 122 19.14 8.54 -3.50
N GLU A 123 20.03 7.73 -4.10
CA GLU A 123 21.29 8.20 -4.66
C GLU A 123 21.06 9.19 -5.82
N ALA A 124 20.12 8.88 -6.73
CA ALA A 124 19.78 9.79 -7.83
C ALA A 124 19.25 11.14 -7.31
N PHE A 125 18.39 11.13 -6.29
CA PHE A 125 17.89 12.37 -5.70
C PHE A 125 18.98 13.14 -4.95
N SER A 126 19.88 12.45 -4.27
CA SER A 126 21.04 13.06 -3.60
C SER A 126 21.97 13.79 -4.59
N ILE A 127 22.21 13.19 -5.76
CA ILE A 127 23.05 13.81 -6.80
C ILE A 127 22.31 14.96 -7.50
N GLY A 128 21.00 14.82 -7.67
CA GLY A 128 20.18 15.72 -8.50
C GLY A 128 19.64 16.96 -7.78
N ASN A 129 19.83 17.11 -6.47
CA ASN A 129 19.25 18.21 -5.70
C ASN A 129 20.23 18.82 -4.71
N TRP A 130 20.12 20.14 -4.51
CA TRP A 130 20.80 20.84 -3.43
C TRP A 130 20.14 20.52 -2.08
N GLU A 131 20.93 20.50 -1.00
CA GLU A 131 20.45 20.24 0.37
C GLU A 131 19.71 18.89 0.53
N SER A 132 20.07 17.92 -0.31
CA SER A 132 19.44 16.60 -0.36
C SER A 132 19.62 15.78 0.92
N GLU A 133 20.65 16.09 1.73
CA GLU A 133 20.93 15.46 3.02
C GLU A 133 19.83 15.72 4.07
N ARG A 134 19.02 16.74 3.87
CA ARG A 134 17.92 17.11 4.75
C ARG A 134 16.63 16.33 4.50
N VAL A 135 16.57 15.54 3.42
CA VAL A 135 15.41 14.72 3.07
C VAL A 135 15.83 13.27 2.90
N THR A 136 15.33 12.41 3.77
CA THR A 136 15.67 10.98 3.78
C THR A 136 14.45 10.11 3.55
N PHE A 137 14.67 8.91 2.98
CA PHE A 137 13.65 7.87 2.92
C PHE A 137 13.70 6.98 4.15
N GLU A 138 12.51 6.67 4.69
CA GLU A 138 12.31 5.61 5.67
C GLU A 138 11.35 4.56 5.12
N LEU A 139 11.79 3.31 5.15
CA LEU A 139 11.09 2.17 4.58
C LEU A 139 10.91 1.11 5.66
N PRO A 140 10.03 1.35 6.66
CA PRO A 140 9.98 0.56 7.91
C PRO A 140 9.63 -0.91 7.67
N TYR A 141 8.98 -1.22 6.53
CA TYR A 141 8.50 -2.58 6.24
C TYR A 141 9.21 -3.23 5.05
N ILE A 142 10.30 -2.66 4.55
CA ILE A 142 10.98 -3.13 3.33
C ILE A 142 11.42 -4.59 3.41
N THR A 143 11.72 -5.11 4.60
CA THR A 143 12.05 -6.51 4.87
C THR A 143 10.95 -7.27 5.59
N GLY A 144 9.85 -6.61 5.92
CA GLY A 144 8.68 -7.18 6.59
C GLY A 144 7.58 -7.59 5.61
N ASP A 145 6.54 -8.17 6.13
CA ASP A 145 5.31 -8.57 5.42
C ASP A 145 4.08 -7.81 5.96
N LYS A 146 2.90 -8.12 5.44
CA LYS A 146 1.65 -7.52 5.94
C LYS A 146 1.36 -7.86 7.41
N SER A 147 1.83 -9.01 7.92
CA SER A 147 1.69 -9.35 9.34
C SER A 147 2.55 -8.43 10.21
N THR A 148 3.74 -8.08 9.75
CA THR A 148 4.61 -7.08 10.40
C THR A 148 3.93 -5.72 10.46
N ILE A 149 3.33 -5.27 9.35
CA ILE A 149 2.57 -4.01 9.28
C ILE A 149 1.40 -4.02 10.26
N LEU A 150 0.64 -5.11 10.33
CA LEU A 150 -0.50 -5.20 11.26
C LEU A 150 -0.10 -5.21 12.73
N ARG A 151 1.02 -5.87 13.09
CA ARG A 151 1.55 -5.83 14.47
C ARG A 151 2.00 -4.43 14.87
N ASP A 152 2.66 -3.71 13.96
CA ASP A 152 3.04 -2.32 14.19
C ASP A 152 1.82 -1.40 14.28
N ALA A 153 0.82 -1.58 13.40
CA ALA A 153 -0.44 -0.85 13.47
C ALA A 153 -1.18 -1.09 14.79
N LEU A 154 -1.19 -2.34 15.30
CA LEU A 154 -1.78 -2.67 16.59
C LEU A 154 -1.09 -1.92 17.73
N HIS A 155 0.25 -1.95 17.76
CA HIS A 155 1.05 -1.23 18.73
C HIS A 155 0.86 0.29 18.63
N SER A 156 0.88 0.83 17.41
CA SER A 156 0.66 2.27 17.18
C SER A 156 -0.73 2.73 17.62
N CYS A 157 -1.77 1.93 17.37
CA CYS A 157 -3.12 2.23 17.85
C CYS A 157 -3.17 2.24 19.39
N GLU A 158 -2.52 1.30 20.07
CA GLU A 158 -2.42 1.26 21.52
C GLU A 158 -1.75 2.52 22.04
N VAL A 159 -0.58 2.90 21.54
CA VAL A 159 0.17 4.10 21.94
C VAL A 159 -0.62 5.39 21.73
N LEU A 160 -1.38 5.47 20.62
CA LEU A 160 -2.16 6.67 20.26
C LEU A 160 -3.57 6.69 20.85
N GLY A 161 -3.97 5.67 21.61
CA GLY A 161 -5.31 5.54 22.19
C GLY A 161 -6.41 5.41 21.12
N LEU A 162 -6.09 4.74 20.02
CA LEU A 162 -7.01 4.45 18.91
C LEU A 162 -7.54 3.03 19.01
N ASP A 163 -8.75 2.82 18.50
CA ASP A 163 -9.29 1.48 18.34
C ASP A 163 -8.79 0.86 17.01
N PHE A 164 -8.05 -0.23 17.12
CA PHE A 164 -7.42 -0.90 15.98
C PHE A 164 -8.45 -1.35 14.94
N ASP A 165 -9.54 -1.98 15.37
CA ASP A 165 -10.54 -2.51 14.45
C ASP A 165 -11.27 -1.37 13.72
N THR A 166 -11.53 -0.27 14.39
CA THR A 166 -12.07 0.96 13.77
C THR A 166 -11.12 1.54 12.71
N ILE A 167 -9.82 1.58 12.98
CA ILE A 167 -8.82 2.07 12.00
C ILE A 167 -8.74 1.10 10.81
N MET A 168 -8.66 -0.21 11.07
CA MET A 168 -8.52 -1.22 10.03
C MET A 168 -9.78 -1.40 9.18
N SER A 169 -10.98 -1.19 9.74
CA SER A 169 -12.23 -1.22 8.97
C SER A 169 -12.32 -0.13 7.89
N SER A 170 -11.58 0.96 8.06
CA SER A 170 -11.43 2.04 7.08
C SER A 170 -10.12 1.93 6.29
N THR A 171 -9.68 0.71 5.99
CA THR A 171 -8.60 0.43 5.04
C THR A 171 -9.11 -0.53 3.97
N ILE A 172 -8.48 -0.54 2.82
CA ILE A 172 -8.79 -1.47 1.74
C ILE A 172 -7.51 -1.86 1.00
N THR A 173 -7.42 -3.12 0.59
CA THR A 173 -6.33 -3.64 -0.24
C THR A 173 -6.84 -4.22 -1.55
N SER A 174 -8.14 -4.44 -1.68
CA SER A 174 -8.74 -5.04 -2.86
C SER A 174 -8.55 -4.15 -4.08
N TYR A 175 -8.05 -4.74 -5.17
CA TYR A 175 -7.95 -4.06 -6.45
C TYR A 175 -9.28 -4.05 -7.23
N ASN A 176 -10.25 -4.86 -6.81
CA ASN A 176 -11.56 -4.97 -7.45
C ASN A 176 -12.66 -5.12 -6.40
N PRO A 177 -12.90 -4.08 -5.57
CA PRO A 177 -14.02 -4.09 -4.63
C PRO A 177 -15.35 -4.05 -5.39
N ASP A 178 -16.40 -4.60 -4.79
CA ASP A 178 -17.73 -4.49 -5.36
C ASP A 178 -18.28 -3.05 -5.26
N ARG A 179 -19.46 -2.82 -5.82
CA ARG A 179 -20.14 -1.49 -5.80
C ARG A 179 -20.42 -0.95 -4.39
N PHE A 180 -20.36 -1.78 -3.37
CA PHE A 180 -20.53 -1.41 -1.97
C PHE A 180 -19.19 -1.21 -1.24
N GLY A 181 -18.07 -1.38 -1.95
CA GLY A 181 -16.73 -1.27 -1.38
C GLY A 181 -16.28 -2.52 -0.61
N ARG A 182 -16.97 -3.66 -0.75
CA ARG A 182 -16.60 -4.92 -0.12
C ARG A 182 -15.52 -5.62 -0.93
N SER A 183 -14.55 -6.22 -0.24
CA SER A 183 -13.47 -6.98 -0.86
C SER A 183 -13.95 -8.33 -1.38
N SER A 184 -13.45 -8.77 -2.54
CA SER A 184 -13.73 -10.12 -3.06
C SER A 184 -13.05 -11.22 -2.24
N GLY A 185 -11.97 -10.90 -1.54
CA GLY A 185 -11.12 -11.89 -0.86
C GLY A 185 -10.28 -12.75 -1.80
N ARG A 186 -10.17 -12.39 -3.10
CA ARG A 186 -9.57 -13.23 -4.15
C ARG A 186 -8.38 -12.61 -4.86
N SER A 187 -8.22 -11.29 -4.84
CA SER A 187 -7.03 -10.66 -5.39
C SER A 187 -5.79 -11.02 -4.56
N GLY A 188 -4.60 -10.94 -5.16
CA GLY A 188 -3.36 -11.25 -4.44
C GLY A 188 -3.21 -10.40 -3.17
N SER A 189 -3.57 -9.12 -3.24
CA SER A 189 -3.55 -8.21 -2.09
C SER A 189 -4.57 -8.58 -1.00
N ASP A 190 -5.75 -9.11 -1.39
CA ASP A 190 -6.74 -9.62 -0.44
C ASP A 190 -6.24 -10.87 0.26
N VAL A 191 -5.69 -11.82 -0.49
CA VAL A 191 -5.14 -13.08 0.04
C VAL A 191 -4.05 -12.80 1.08
N GLU A 192 -3.10 -11.93 0.77
CA GLU A 192 -2.06 -11.53 1.72
C GLU A 192 -2.63 -10.85 2.97
N ARG A 193 -3.63 -9.96 2.81
CA ARG A 193 -4.28 -9.31 3.93
C ARG A 193 -4.98 -10.32 4.84
N ILE A 194 -5.75 -11.23 4.28
CA ILE A 194 -6.48 -12.29 5.01
C ILE A 194 -5.49 -13.16 5.81
N LEU A 195 -4.40 -13.59 5.15
CA LEU A 195 -3.37 -14.39 5.80
C LEU A 195 -2.66 -13.62 6.92
N ALA A 196 -2.43 -12.32 6.75
CA ALA A 196 -1.80 -11.48 7.76
C ALA A 196 -2.68 -11.31 9.00
N PHE A 197 -4.00 -11.10 8.84
CA PHE A 197 -4.95 -11.07 9.97
C PHE A 197 -5.03 -12.40 10.68
N HIS A 198 -5.06 -13.50 9.93
CA HIS A 198 -5.01 -14.85 10.50
C HIS A 198 -3.73 -15.08 11.31
N ASP A 199 -2.57 -14.66 10.80
CA ASP A 199 -1.27 -14.83 11.43
C ASP A 199 -1.14 -14.06 12.77
N ILE A 200 -1.79 -12.91 12.88
CA ILE A 200 -1.86 -12.17 14.15
C ILE A 200 -3.01 -12.62 15.07
N GLY A 201 -3.74 -13.67 14.69
CA GLY A 201 -4.84 -14.25 15.49
C GLY A 201 -6.11 -13.40 15.56
N ARG A 202 -6.39 -12.59 14.54
CA ARG A 202 -7.56 -11.69 14.50
C ARG A 202 -8.42 -11.93 13.26
N VAL A 203 -9.69 -11.57 13.36
CA VAL A 203 -10.60 -11.43 12.22
C VAL A 203 -10.37 -10.07 11.58
N ASP A 204 -10.32 -10.01 10.25
CA ASP A 204 -10.24 -8.74 9.55
C ASP A 204 -11.57 -7.96 9.70
N PRO A 205 -11.55 -6.71 10.16
CA PRO A 205 -12.76 -5.94 10.40
C PRO A 205 -13.41 -5.34 9.13
N ILE A 206 -12.84 -5.53 7.94
CA ILE A 206 -13.50 -5.07 6.70
C ILE A 206 -14.62 -6.03 6.27
N GLU A 207 -15.51 -5.54 5.43
CA GLU A 207 -16.53 -6.37 4.81
C GLU A 207 -15.97 -7.11 3.57
N TYR A 208 -16.22 -8.40 3.50
CA TYR A 208 -16.00 -9.24 2.34
C TYR A 208 -17.34 -9.56 1.65
N VAL A 209 -17.28 -9.94 0.36
CA VAL A 209 -18.46 -10.43 -0.37
C VAL A 209 -18.94 -11.75 0.23
N ASP A 210 -18.00 -12.62 0.62
CA ASP A 210 -18.23 -13.90 1.29
C ASP A 210 -17.94 -13.78 2.81
N THR A 211 -18.25 -14.83 3.60
CA THR A 211 -17.93 -14.83 5.04
C THR A 211 -16.43 -14.91 5.29
N TRP A 212 -15.97 -14.44 6.46
CA TRP A 212 -14.58 -14.54 6.87
C TRP A 212 -14.02 -15.96 6.77
N GLU A 213 -14.79 -16.95 7.25
CA GLU A 213 -14.40 -18.36 7.21
C GLU A 213 -14.16 -18.85 5.79
N SER A 214 -15.01 -18.40 4.85
CA SER A 214 -14.91 -18.76 3.43
C SER A 214 -13.68 -18.16 2.78
N VAL A 215 -13.45 -16.84 2.96
CA VAL A 215 -12.29 -16.17 2.36
C VAL A 215 -10.98 -16.64 2.99
N LEU A 216 -10.96 -16.93 4.30
CA LEU A 216 -9.80 -17.51 4.98
C LEU A 216 -9.47 -18.92 4.47
N ALA A 217 -10.48 -19.79 4.36
CA ALA A 217 -10.27 -21.14 3.83
C ALA A 217 -9.69 -21.11 2.40
N ASN A 218 -10.18 -20.18 1.56
CA ASN A 218 -9.63 -19.98 0.21
C ASN A 218 -8.18 -19.50 0.25
N ALA A 219 -7.86 -18.51 1.08
CA ALA A 219 -6.52 -17.94 1.20
C ALA A 219 -5.50 -18.99 1.69
N LEU A 220 -5.86 -19.81 2.67
CA LEU A 220 -5.02 -20.90 3.17
C LEU A 220 -4.76 -21.95 2.08
N LYS A 221 -5.77 -22.32 1.30
CA LYS A 221 -5.62 -23.26 0.18
C LYS A 221 -4.68 -22.73 -0.91
N LEU A 222 -4.75 -21.43 -1.22
CA LEU A 222 -3.85 -20.80 -2.19
C LEU A 222 -2.41 -20.78 -1.66
N LYS A 223 -2.20 -20.49 -0.38
CA LYS A 223 -0.89 -20.55 0.27
C LYS A 223 -0.26 -21.95 0.20
N GLU A 224 -1.04 -23.01 0.49
CA GLU A 224 -0.56 -24.39 0.40
C GLU A 224 -0.17 -24.80 -1.01
N ARG A 225 -0.95 -24.39 -2.03
CA ARG A 225 -0.61 -24.67 -3.44
C ARG A 225 0.71 -24.04 -3.84
N ASN A 226 0.92 -22.77 -3.53
CA ASN A 226 2.17 -22.06 -3.82
C ASN A 226 3.37 -22.71 -3.14
N SER A 227 3.25 -23.08 -1.86
CA SER A 227 4.34 -23.75 -1.13
C SER A 227 4.74 -25.08 -1.77
N ASN A 228 3.78 -25.83 -2.36
CA ASN A 228 4.04 -27.10 -3.03
C ASN A 228 4.65 -26.93 -4.45
N GLU A 229 4.43 -25.81 -5.13
CA GLU A 229 4.98 -25.52 -6.46
C GLU A 229 6.44 -25.02 -6.38
N HIS A 230 6.80 -24.29 -5.34
CA HIS A 230 8.17 -23.78 -5.12
C HIS A 230 9.08 -24.75 -4.36
N GLY A 231 8.55 -25.84 -3.81
CA GLY A 231 9.30 -26.91 -3.14
C GLY A 231 9.76 -28.05 -4.07
N ARG A 232 9.55 -27.92 -5.37
CA ARG A 232 10.00 -28.86 -6.41
C ARG A 232 11.06 -28.19 -7.28
#